data_924eacc7b9f36d9a3ce0d442817f252c
#
_entry.id   924eacc7b9f36d9a3ce0d442817f252c
#
_cell.length_a   1.000
_cell.length_b   1.000
_cell.length_c   1.000
_cell.angle_alpha   90.00
_cell.angle_beta   90.00
_cell.angle_gamma   90.00
#
_symmetry.space_group_name_H-M   'P 1'
#
loop_
_entity.id
_entity.type
_entity.pdbx_description
1 polymer ?
#
loop_
_entity_poly.entity_id
_entity_poly.type
_entity_poly.pdbx_seq_one_letter_code
_entity_poly.pdbx_strand_id
1 'polypeptide(L)'
;MSVNFPTMPKANAKLPLKAIVLAVSLAAVVAATNAAMFRIAQNEVGYVTRFGKVLKPEAGPLQPGLHFKVPIVDDRDTIPVSTDTFKMATMKAFTRDTQEVTLQVSLTYNVPPSSAYHLLYEVGRSGNVDISHNLDAVASDRVRSVISRRDVTDIAGEGREKIIGEIKATIAEELKRLFQINVQDVQIPVLDFSSQYKEAVNKSTLARAQRLQAEQDRERAKVEAETVIVRAKGDAESAYAKAEGAARAQLTRAKAEAEGTKLRGDAEASAIHAKIEAAGGVDGYAHQLQAQAMLNWKGEVPQISTGGGNGNGAQMPLILPLNFGAKTAPDAAK
;
A
#
# COMPACT_ATOMS: atom_id res chain seq x y z
N MET A 1 -44.53 -80.52 19.56
CA MET A 1 -43.14 -80.49 19.96
C MET A 1 -43.00 -79.47 21.05
N SER A 2 -43.00 -79.88 22.30
CA SER A 2 -42.80 -78.97 23.46
C SER A 2 -41.31 -78.89 23.76
N VAL A 3 -40.72 -77.65 23.59
CA VAL A 3 -39.34 -77.40 23.88
C VAL A 3 -39.17 -77.18 25.38
N ASN A 4 -38.47 -78.10 25.99
CA ASN A 4 -38.21 -78.14 27.43
C ASN A 4 -36.97 -77.28 27.69
N PHE A 5 -37.12 -76.04 28.30
CA PHE A 5 -36.04 -75.23 28.73
C PHE A 5 -35.46 -75.75 30.05
N PRO A 6 -34.15 -75.95 30.15
CA PRO A 6 -33.54 -76.37 31.40
C PRO A 6 -33.65 -75.24 32.44
N THR A 7 -34.25 -75.55 33.56
CA THR A 7 -34.32 -74.66 34.73
C THR A 7 -32.93 -74.47 35.31
N MET A 8 -32.43 -73.18 35.31
CA MET A 8 -31.19 -72.83 35.98
C MET A 8 -31.26 -73.09 37.48
N PRO A 9 -30.25 -73.68 38.06
CA PRO A 9 -30.23 -73.94 39.50
C PRO A 9 -30.20 -72.63 40.25
N LYS A 10 -31.14 -72.41 41.16
CA LYS A 10 -31.09 -71.29 42.12
C LYS A 10 -29.96 -71.56 43.09
N ALA A 11 -28.80 -70.85 42.82
CA ALA A 11 -27.68 -70.87 43.76
C ALA A 11 -28.01 -70.01 44.98
N ASN A 12 -28.66 -70.66 45.98
CA ASN A 12 -28.77 -70.10 47.33
C ASN A 12 -27.42 -70.32 48.06
N ALA A 13 -26.38 -69.66 47.61
CA ALA A 13 -25.14 -69.55 48.35
C ALA A 13 -25.33 -68.55 49.49
N LYS A 14 -25.69 -69.05 50.66
CA LYS A 14 -25.64 -68.31 51.93
C LYS A 14 -24.16 -68.06 52.22
N LEU A 15 -23.61 -66.93 51.70
CA LEU A 15 -22.25 -66.48 52.04
C LEU A 15 -22.13 -66.36 53.56
N PRO A 16 -21.14 -67.02 54.19
CA PRO A 16 -20.95 -66.91 55.62
C PRO A 16 -20.74 -65.45 56.05
N LEU A 17 -21.42 -65.06 57.09
CA LEU A 17 -21.41 -63.65 57.60
C LEU A 17 -19.99 -63.10 57.68
N LYS A 18 -19.01 -63.92 58.07
CA LYS A 18 -17.57 -63.57 58.12
C LYS A 18 -16.99 -63.17 56.73
N ALA A 19 -17.44 -63.86 55.64
CA ALA A 19 -16.99 -63.51 54.29
C ALA A 19 -17.60 -62.17 53.82
N ILE A 20 -18.87 -61.90 54.20
CA ILE A 20 -19.52 -60.62 53.89
C ILE A 20 -18.79 -59.46 54.64
N VAL A 21 -18.52 -59.67 55.93
CA VAL A 21 -17.78 -58.67 56.72
C VAL A 21 -16.39 -58.43 56.18
N LEU A 22 -15.67 -59.47 55.75
CA LEU A 22 -14.35 -59.38 55.13
C LEU A 22 -14.41 -58.61 53.78
N ALA A 23 -15.38 -58.92 52.93
CA ALA A 23 -15.59 -58.25 51.65
C ALA A 23 -15.94 -56.77 51.84
N VAL A 24 -16.79 -56.43 52.79
CA VAL A 24 -17.16 -55.05 53.12
C VAL A 24 -15.95 -54.27 53.72
N SER A 25 -15.17 -54.90 54.60
CA SER A 25 -13.99 -54.28 55.16
C SER A 25 -12.91 -54.06 54.06
N LEU A 26 -12.72 -55.02 53.16
CA LEU A 26 -11.78 -54.86 52.02
C LEU A 26 -12.27 -53.75 51.06
N ALA A 27 -13.56 -53.74 50.76
CA ALA A 27 -14.13 -52.67 49.93
C ALA A 27 -14.01 -51.29 50.60
N ALA A 28 -14.18 -51.20 51.92
CA ALA A 28 -14.00 -49.96 52.66
C ALA A 28 -12.54 -49.47 52.67
N VAL A 29 -11.56 -50.41 52.79
CA VAL A 29 -10.15 -50.09 52.68
C VAL A 29 -9.79 -49.61 51.28
N VAL A 30 -10.27 -50.29 50.24
CA VAL A 30 -10.04 -49.87 48.86
C VAL A 30 -10.71 -48.52 48.60
N ALA A 31 -11.90 -48.27 49.07
CA ALA A 31 -12.58 -46.98 48.95
C ALA A 31 -11.82 -45.89 49.72
N ALA A 32 -11.34 -46.16 50.93
CA ALA A 32 -10.56 -45.23 51.73
C ALA A 32 -9.20 -44.89 51.07
N THR A 33 -8.49 -45.86 50.49
CA THR A 33 -7.25 -45.65 49.79
C THR A 33 -7.44 -44.82 48.51
N ASN A 34 -8.49 -45.09 47.73
CA ASN A 34 -8.83 -44.27 46.56
C ASN A 34 -9.22 -42.83 46.97
N ALA A 35 -9.97 -42.65 48.06
CA ALA A 35 -10.34 -41.34 48.59
C ALA A 35 -9.15 -40.55 49.19
N ALA A 36 -8.12 -41.29 49.66
CA ALA A 36 -6.90 -40.70 50.25
C ALA A 36 -5.93 -40.20 49.19
N MET A 37 -6.02 -40.73 47.97
CA MET A 37 -5.12 -40.36 46.86
C MET A 37 -5.71 -39.24 46.01
N PHE A 38 -4.92 -38.23 45.69
CA PHE A 38 -5.29 -37.21 44.72
C PHE A 38 -4.09 -36.82 43.85
N ARG A 39 -4.40 -36.34 42.66
CA ARG A 39 -3.40 -35.91 41.70
C ARG A 39 -3.47 -34.40 41.49
N ILE A 40 -2.30 -33.76 41.48
CA ILE A 40 -2.14 -32.38 41.02
C ILE A 40 -1.63 -32.42 39.56
N ALA A 41 -2.31 -31.71 38.67
CA ALA A 41 -1.90 -31.61 37.27
C ALA A 41 -0.57 -30.87 37.12
N GLN A 42 0.10 -31.05 35.97
CA GLN A 42 1.41 -30.47 35.74
C GLN A 42 1.40 -28.93 35.70
N ASN A 43 0.25 -28.34 35.38
CA ASN A 43 0.04 -26.90 35.30
C ASN A 43 -0.63 -26.32 36.53
N GLU A 44 -0.73 -27.07 37.63
CA GLU A 44 -1.34 -26.66 38.87
C GLU A 44 -0.39 -26.84 40.04
N VAL A 45 -0.61 -26.04 41.06
CA VAL A 45 -0.02 -26.25 42.38
C VAL A 45 -1.12 -26.15 43.43
N GLY A 46 -0.90 -26.74 44.60
CA GLY A 46 -1.96 -26.76 45.58
C GLY A 46 -1.48 -26.86 47.01
N TYR A 47 -2.46 -26.79 47.91
CA TYR A 47 -2.30 -27.02 49.32
C TYR A 47 -3.34 -28.03 49.81
N VAL A 48 -3.02 -28.68 50.92
CA VAL A 48 -4.00 -29.49 51.67
C VAL A 48 -4.41 -28.71 52.91
N THR A 49 -5.71 -28.57 53.09
CA THR A 49 -6.30 -27.93 54.27
C THR A 49 -6.92 -28.97 55.16
N ARG A 50 -6.79 -28.83 56.47
CA ARG A 50 -7.45 -29.65 57.47
C ARG A 50 -8.35 -28.79 58.34
N PHE A 51 -9.65 -29.02 58.27
CA PHE A 51 -10.65 -28.20 58.95
C PHE A 51 -10.45 -26.70 58.63
N GLY A 52 -10.11 -26.36 57.39
CA GLY A 52 -9.88 -24.97 56.94
C GLY A 52 -8.52 -24.40 57.27
N LYS A 53 -7.62 -25.13 57.94
CA LYS A 53 -6.25 -24.70 58.20
C LYS A 53 -5.28 -25.36 57.24
N VAL A 54 -4.44 -24.58 56.59
CA VAL A 54 -3.40 -25.10 55.69
C VAL A 54 -2.38 -25.93 56.43
N LEU A 55 -2.15 -27.15 55.94
CA LEU A 55 -1.10 -28.01 56.48
C LEU A 55 0.25 -27.60 55.87
N LYS A 56 1.20 -27.22 56.75
CA LYS A 56 2.60 -26.88 56.35
C LYS A 56 2.70 -25.72 55.32
N PRO A 57 2.20 -24.54 55.61
CA PRO A 57 2.33 -23.40 54.72
C PRO A 57 3.80 -23.05 54.40
N GLU A 58 4.70 -23.29 55.33
CA GLU A 58 6.14 -23.00 55.23
C GLU A 58 6.88 -23.92 54.24
N ALA A 59 6.30 -25.10 53.94
CA ALA A 59 6.89 -26.04 52.98
C ALA A 59 6.65 -25.64 51.52
N GLY A 60 5.86 -24.59 51.28
CA GLY A 60 5.44 -24.17 49.96
C GLY A 60 4.32 -25.02 49.36
N PRO A 61 3.89 -24.70 48.14
CA PRO A 61 2.82 -25.43 47.48
C PRO A 61 3.27 -26.84 47.06
N LEU A 62 2.31 -27.79 47.08
CA LEU A 62 2.49 -29.13 46.57
C LEU A 62 2.72 -29.05 45.07
N GLN A 63 3.78 -29.71 44.63
CA GLN A 63 4.17 -29.80 43.21
C GLN A 63 3.28 -30.79 42.45
N PRO A 64 3.25 -30.74 41.12
CA PRO A 64 2.54 -31.72 40.29
C PRO A 64 2.94 -33.17 40.65
N GLY A 65 1.94 -34.05 40.74
CA GLY A 65 2.18 -35.44 41.06
C GLY A 65 1.05 -36.05 41.87
N LEU A 66 1.34 -37.25 42.44
CA LEU A 66 0.45 -38.00 43.30
C LEU A 66 0.69 -37.63 44.76
N HIS A 67 -0.36 -37.23 45.44
CA HIS A 67 -0.34 -36.83 46.86
C HIS A 67 -1.37 -37.59 47.65
N PHE A 68 -1.19 -37.57 48.99
CA PHE A 68 -2.08 -38.25 49.89
C PHE A 68 -2.70 -37.23 50.87
N LYS A 69 -3.98 -37.46 51.16
CA LYS A 69 -4.76 -36.69 52.13
C LYS A 69 -5.56 -37.63 52.99
N VAL A 70 -5.93 -37.21 54.18
CA VAL A 70 -6.85 -37.97 55.04
C VAL A 70 -8.28 -37.75 54.55
N PRO A 71 -8.98 -38.86 54.08
CA PRO A 71 -10.34 -38.73 53.62
C PRO A 71 -11.25 -38.13 54.67
N ILE A 72 -12.22 -37.32 54.25
CA ILE A 72 -13.27 -36.68 55.12
C ILE A 72 -12.74 -35.47 55.90
N VAL A 73 -11.46 -35.44 56.26
CA VAL A 73 -10.87 -34.41 57.16
C VAL A 73 -10.09 -33.37 56.39
N ASP A 74 -9.40 -33.80 55.30
CA ASP A 74 -8.54 -32.98 54.50
C ASP A 74 -9.22 -32.62 53.17
N ASP A 75 -9.17 -31.30 52.83
CA ASP A 75 -9.58 -30.78 51.54
C ASP A 75 -8.35 -30.39 50.74
N ARG A 76 -8.50 -30.34 49.44
CA ARG A 76 -7.45 -29.90 48.50
C ARG A 76 -7.88 -28.61 47.84
N ASP A 77 -6.96 -27.66 47.77
CA ASP A 77 -7.13 -26.41 47.04
C ASP A 77 -6.01 -26.33 46.00
N THR A 78 -6.36 -26.17 44.74
CA THR A 78 -5.41 -26.06 43.62
C THR A 78 -5.61 -24.76 42.87
N ILE A 79 -4.52 -24.23 42.32
CA ILE A 79 -4.53 -23.04 41.50
C ILE A 79 -3.68 -23.31 40.26
N PRO A 80 -4.15 -22.93 39.05
CA PRO A 80 -3.35 -23.03 37.85
C PRO A 80 -2.18 -22.01 37.90
N VAL A 81 -0.99 -22.50 37.53
CA VAL A 81 0.24 -21.68 37.44
C VAL A 81 0.67 -21.47 35.99
N SER A 82 -0.06 -22.06 35.05
CA SER A 82 0.13 -21.84 33.60
C SER A 82 -0.25 -20.41 33.21
N THR A 83 0.27 -19.99 32.08
CA THR A 83 -0.15 -18.74 31.45
C THR A 83 -1.62 -18.84 31.06
N ASP A 84 -2.42 -17.88 31.49
CA ASP A 84 -3.83 -17.76 31.16
C ASP A 84 -4.15 -16.36 30.65
N THR A 85 -5.25 -16.25 29.90
CA THR A 85 -5.69 -14.97 29.31
C THR A 85 -7.06 -14.61 29.84
N PHE A 86 -7.09 -13.57 30.63
CA PHE A 86 -8.32 -12.97 31.15
C PHE A 86 -8.81 -11.87 30.18
N LYS A 87 -10.03 -12.00 29.71
CA LYS A 87 -10.72 -11.01 28.89
C LYS A 87 -11.64 -10.18 29.76
N MET A 88 -11.33 -8.90 29.89
CA MET A 88 -12.18 -7.97 30.62
C MET A 88 -13.50 -7.74 29.88
N ALA A 89 -14.53 -7.36 30.61
CA ALA A 89 -15.75 -6.86 30.03
C ALA A 89 -15.48 -5.56 29.23
N THR A 90 -16.30 -5.30 28.22
CA THR A 90 -16.23 -4.04 27.49
C THR A 90 -16.55 -2.89 28.42
N MET A 91 -15.68 -1.90 28.50
CA MET A 91 -15.78 -0.77 29.39
C MET A 91 -15.78 0.56 28.63
N LYS A 92 -16.35 1.57 29.26
CA LYS A 92 -16.31 2.96 28.79
C LYS A 92 -15.33 3.76 29.66
N ALA A 93 -14.54 4.57 29.00
CA ALA A 93 -13.62 5.51 29.64
C ALA A 93 -13.75 6.88 28.97
N PHE A 94 -13.44 7.94 29.73
CA PHE A 94 -13.38 9.30 29.20
C PHE A 94 -11.93 9.74 29.09
N THR A 95 -11.60 10.32 27.97
CA THR A 95 -10.29 10.92 27.71
C THR A 95 -10.17 12.30 28.38
N ARG A 96 -8.99 12.89 28.34
CA ARG A 96 -8.73 14.24 28.89
C ARG A 96 -9.61 15.31 28.22
N ASP A 97 -9.85 15.17 26.93
CA ASP A 97 -10.73 16.02 26.13
C ASP A 97 -12.22 15.62 26.17
N THR A 98 -12.61 14.86 27.21
CA THR A 98 -13.99 14.47 27.52
C THR A 98 -14.67 13.64 26.43
N GLN A 99 -13.90 12.97 25.58
CA GLN A 99 -14.45 12.06 24.58
C GLN A 99 -14.67 10.67 25.18
N GLU A 100 -15.83 10.07 24.90
CA GLU A 100 -16.13 8.71 25.30
C GLU A 100 -15.40 7.72 24.39
N VAL A 101 -14.65 6.80 25.01
CA VAL A 101 -13.96 5.71 24.36
C VAL A 101 -14.45 4.40 24.95
N THR A 102 -14.90 3.50 24.08
CA THR A 102 -15.29 2.14 24.46
C THR A 102 -14.15 1.19 24.12
N LEU A 103 -13.69 0.45 25.13
CA LEU A 103 -12.54 -0.45 24.95
C LEU A 103 -12.75 -1.77 25.69
N GLN A 104 -12.07 -2.80 25.22
CA GLN A 104 -11.94 -4.08 25.87
C GLN A 104 -10.45 -4.39 26.01
N VAL A 105 -10.05 -4.89 27.17
CA VAL A 105 -8.65 -5.24 27.48
C VAL A 105 -8.58 -6.74 27.74
N SER A 106 -7.53 -7.35 27.22
CA SER A 106 -7.18 -8.75 27.49
C SER A 106 -5.84 -8.80 28.17
N LEU A 107 -5.77 -9.48 29.29
CA LEU A 107 -4.57 -9.64 30.12
C LEU A 107 -4.07 -11.07 30.00
N THR A 108 -2.83 -11.23 29.57
CA THR A 108 -2.14 -12.51 29.63
C THR A 108 -1.23 -12.49 30.84
N TYR A 109 -1.49 -13.41 31.77
CA TYR A 109 -0.78 -13.47 33.04
C TYR A 109 -0.42 -14.89 33.43
N ASN A 110 0.49 -15.05 34.36
CA ASN A 110 0.76 -16.29 35.05
C ASN A 110 0.87 -16.08 36.56
N VAL A 111 0.51 -17.11 37.29
CA VAL A 111 0.62 -17.12 38.76
C VAL A 111 1.92 -17.82 39.14
N PRO A 112 2.87 -17.13 39.77
CA PRO A 112 4.03 -17.78 40.34
C PRO A 112 3.64 -18.79 41.41
N PRO A 113 4.26 -19.97 41.50
CA PRO A 113 3.95 -20.95 42.54
C PRO A 113 4.09 -20.38 43.97
N SER A 114 5.00 -19.44 44.18
CA SER A 114 5.19 -18.74 45.47
C SER A 114 3.99 -17.90 45.90
N SER A 115 3.19 -17.44 44.93
CA SER A 115 2.01 -16.58 45.20
C SER A 115 0.73 -17.39 45.44
N ALA A 116 0.81 -18.72 45.30
CA ALA A 116 -0.37 -19.59 45.41
C ALA A 116 -1.04 -19.50 46.79
N TYR A 117 -0.26 -19.42 47.87
CA TYR A 117 -0.80 -19.28 49.21
C TYR A 117 -1.56 -17.96 49.38
N HIS A 118 -0.95 -16.86 48.97
CA HIS A 118 -1.55 -15.52 49.07
C HIS A 118 -2.87 -15.45 48.26
N LEU A 119 -2.88 -15.98 47.03
CA LEU A 119 -4.08 -15.98 46.22
C LEU A 119 -5.19 -16.87 46.73
N LEU A 120 -4.86 -18.08 47.25
CA LEU A 120 -5.85 -19.03 47.72
C LEU A 120 -6.50 -18.60 49.07
N TYR A 121 -5.76 -18.00 49.98
CA TYR A 121 -6.18 -17.80 51.36
C TYR A 121 -6.25 -16.36 51.83
N GLU A 122 -5.53 -15.43 51.22
CA GLU A 122 -5.53 -14.02 51.59
C GLU A 122 -6.36 -13.16 50.65
N VAL A 123 -6.38 -13.48 49.35
CA VAL A 123 -7.16 -12.74 48.33
C VAL A 123 -8.49 -13.44 48.00
N GLY A 124 -8.46 -14.75 47.83
CA GLY A 124 -9.62 -15.55 47.52
C GLY A 124 -10.41 -15.96 48.76
N ARG A 125 -11.62 -16.47 48.55
CA ARG A 125 -12.30 -17.22 49.59
C ARG A 125 -11.82 -18.68 49.52
N SER A 126 -11.48 -19.25 50.66
CA SER A 126 -10.97 -20.60 50.81
C SER A 126 -11.55 -21.57 49.80
N GLY A 127 -10.69 -22.12 48.95
CA GLY A 127 -10.99 -23.21 48.01
C GLY A 127 -11.59 -22.89 46.65
N ASN A 128 -12.01 -21.66 46.39
CA ASN A 128 -12.50 -21.26 45.08
C ASN A 128 -11.99 -19.87 44.68
N VAL A 129 -10.89 -19.86 43.96
CA VAL A 129 -10.25 -18.59 43.53
C VAL A 129 -10.77 -18.19 42.17
N ASP A 130 -11.91 -17.55 42.13
CA ASP A 130 -12.25 -16.72 40.97
C ASP A 130 -11.64 -15.33 41.16
N ILE A 131 -10.37 -15.17 40.74
CA ILE A 131 -9.67 -13.90 40.74
C ILE A 131 -10.15 -12.96 39.64
N SER A 132 -10.99 -13.44 38.72
CA SER A 132 -11.42 -12.70 37.54
C SER A 132 -12.13 -11.38 37.92
N HIS A 133 -12.99 -11.42 38.92
CA HIS A 133 -13.69 -10.21 39.39
C HIS A 133 -12.71 -9.16 39.97
N ASN A 134 -11.72 -9.59 40.74
CA ASN A 134 -10.71 -8.72 41.31
C ASN A 134 -9.77 -8.16 40.24
N LEU A 135 -9.40 -9.00 39.25
CA LEU A 135 -8.62 -8.57 38.10
C LEU A 135 -9.37 -7.53 37.27
N ASP A 136 -10.65 -7.75 37.01
CA ASP A 136 -11.50 -6.82 36.24
C ASP A 136 -11.57 -5.45 36.95
N ALA A 137 -11.84 -5.44 38.25
CA ALA A 137 -11.94 -4.20 39.01
C ALA A 137 -10.65 -3.38 39.02
N VAL A 138 -9.52 -4.01 39.33
CA VAL A 138 -8.22 -3.34 39.38
C VAL A 138 -7.75 -2.91 37.99
N ALA A 139 -7.82 -3.78 37.03
CA ALA A 139 -7.38 -3.47 35.69
C ALA A 139 -8.24 -2.38 35.04
N SER A 140 -9.56 -2.42 35.22
CA SER A 140 -10.46 -1.38 34.68
C SER A 140 -10.19 -0.01 35.29
N ASP A 141 -9.89 0.07 36.58
CA ASP A 141 -9.52 1.33 37.25
C ASP A 141 -8.20 1.90 36.70
N ARG A 142 -7.19 1.04 36.52
CA ARG A 142 -5.89 1.47 35.98
C ARG A 142 -6.01 1.91 34.54
N VAL A 143 -6.75 1.20 33.72
CA VAL A 143 -7.02 1.57 32.32
C VAL A 143 -7.71 2.94 32.25
N ARG A 144 -8.77 3.16 33.04
CA ARG A 144 -9.43 4.48 33.10
C ARG A 144 -8.49 5.58 33.52
N SER A 145 -7.65 5.32 34.51
CA SER A 145 -6.66 6.31 34.99
C SER A 145 -5.66 6.70 33.90
N VAL A 146 -5.20 5.77 33.08
CA VAL A 146 -4.27 6.08 31.98
C VAL A 146 -5.01 6.83 30.85
N ILE A 147 -6.18 6.34 30.45
CA ILE A 147 -6.98 6.94 29.38
C ILE A 147 -7.40 8.37 29.70
N SER A 148 -7.81 8.65 30.96
CA SER A 148 -8.24 9.99 31.39
C SER A 148 -7.15 11.06 31.33
N ARG A 149 -5.89 10.67 31.22
CA ARG A 149 -4.73 11.60 31.09
C ARG A 149 -4.34 11.86 29.63
N ARG A 150 -4.94 11.19 28.68
CA ARG A 150 -4.59 11.23 27.26
C ARG A 150 -5.72 11.84 26.43
N ASP A 151 -5.33 12.52 25.36
CA ASP A 151 -6.29 13.00 24.37
C ASP A 151 -6.70 11.88 23.43
N VAL A 152 -7.91 12.00 22.88
CA VAL A 152 -8.42 10.99 21.95
C VAL A 152 -7.55 10.84 20.68
N THR A 153 -6.92 11.93 20.25
CA THR A 153 -6.01 11.94 19.09
C THR A 153 -4.76 11.12 19.32
N ASP A 154 -4.22 11.11 20.55
CA ASP A 154 -3.06 10.29 20.91
C ASP A 154 -3.42 8.80 20.94
N ILE A 155 -4.63 8.49 21.43
CA ILE A 155 -5.14 7.11 21.52
C ILE A 155 -5.46 6.55 20.13
N ALA A 156 -5.97 7.39 19.22
CA ALA A 156 -6.35 6.99 17.87
C ALA A 156 -5.16 6.93 16.89
N GLY A 157 -4.06 7.62 17.20
CA GLY A 157 -2.91 7.82 16.31
C GLY A 157 -1.65 7.04 16.70
N GLU A 158 -0.51 7.63 16.40
CA GLU A 158 0.82 7.05 16.64
C GLU A 158 1.16 6.82 18.13
N GLY A 159 0.47 7.50 19.03
CA GLY A 159 0.62 7.35 20.47
C GLY A 159 0.09 6.04 21.04
N ARG A 160 -0.68 5.25 20.26
CA ARG A 160 -1.39 4.05 20.71
C ARG A 160 -0.46 3.02 21.38
N GLU A 161 0.67 2.69 20.75
CA GLU A 161 1.60 1.70 21.30
C GLU A 161 2.20 2.16 22.63
N LYS A 162 2.51 3.44 22.74
CA LYS A 162 3.03 4.04 23.96
C LYS A 162 2.02 3.97 25.11
N ILE A 163 0.75 4.22 24.79
CA ILE A 163 -0.35 4.15 25.75
C ILE A 163 -0.59 2.69 26.17
N ILE A 164 -0.55 1.74 25.26
CA ILE A 164 -0.64 0.29 25.58
C ILE A 164 0.51 -0.12 26.51
N GLY A 165 1.72 0.34 26.23
CA GLY A 165 2.89 0.11 27.08
C GLY A 165 2.73 0.69 28.50
N GLU A 166 2.17 1.90 28.62
CA GLU A 166 1.87 2.55 29.90
C GLU A 166 0.77 1.82 30.67
N ILE A 167 -0.30 1.41 29.99
CA ILE A 167 -1.37 0.58 30.56
C ILE A 167 -0.78 -0.73 31.08
N LYS A 168 0.03 -1.41 30.28
CA LYS A 168 0.70 -2.66 30.65
C LYS A 168 1.56 -2.48 31.89
N ALA A 169 2.40 -1.46 31.93
CA ALA A 169 3.27 -1.19 33.07
C ALA A 169 2.47 -0.91 34.35
N THR A 170 1.45 -0.06 34.25
CA THR A 170 0.62 0.33 35.39
C THR A 170 -0.19 -0.84 35.95
N ILE A 171 -0.78 -1.66 35.04
CA ILE A 171 -1.52 -2.86 35.46
C ILE A 171 -0.58 -3.90 36.05
N ALA A 172 0.57 -4.15 35.43
CA ALA A 172 1.53 -5.14 35.89
C ALA A 172 2.07 -4.81 37.27
N GLU A 173 2.38 -3.54 37.52
CA GLU A 173 2.83 -3.08 38.86
C GLU A 173 1.76 -3.28 39.93
N GLU A 174 0.54 -2.89 39.64
CA GLU A 174 -0.56 -2.99 40.61
C GLU A 174 -0.98 -4.43 40.88
N LEU A 175 -1.09 -5.26 39.85
CA LEU A 175 -1.43 -6.68 40.00
C LEU A 175 -0.32 -7.46 40.71
N LYS A 176 0.94 -7.10 40.46
CA LYS A 176 2.06 -7.67 41.21
C LYS A 176 2.04 -7.28 42.68
N ARG A 177 1.69 -6.02 42.96
CA ARG A 177 1.62 -5.51 44.34
C ARG A 177 0.48 -6.13 45.13
N LEU A 178 -0.72 -6.25 44.55
CA LEU A 178 -1.94 -6.73 45.22
C LEU A 178 -2.07 -8.24 45.23
N PHE A 179 -1.73 -8.88 44.13
CA PHE A 179 -2.02 -10.32 43.92
C PHE A 179 -0.76 -11.16 43.67
N GLN A 180 0.40 -10.53 43.62
CA GLN A 180 1.70 -11.19 43.35
C GLN A 180 1.68 -12.03 42.03
N ILE A 181 0.89 -11.64 41.05
CA ILE A 181 0.83 -12.26 39.72
C ILE A 181 1.71 -11.50 38.73
N ASN A 182 2.22 -12.22 37.75
CA ASN A 182 3.03 -11.62 36.70
C ASN A 182 2.18 -11.42 35.43
N VAL A 183 2.04 -10.17 34.98
CA VAL A 183 1.43 -9.84 33.70
C VAL A 183 2.47 -9.95 32.62
N GLN A 184 2.22 -10.82 31.65
CA GLN A 184 3.11 -11.04 30.50
C GLN A 184 2.79 -10.08 29.37
N ASP A 185 1.50 -9.93 29.05
CA ASP A 185 1.05 -9.09 27.94
C ASP A 185 -0.32 -8.46 28.22
N VAL A 186 -0.53 -7.30 27.57
CA VAL A 186 -1.79 -6.56 27.62
C VAL A 186 -2.17 -6.19 26.18
N GLN A 187 -3.34 -6.59 25.76
CA GLN A 187 -3.88 -6.33 24.42
C GLN A 187 -5.20 -5.56 24.55
N ILE A 188 -5.44 -4.68 23.57
CA ILE A 188 -6.70 -3.96 23.45
C ILE A 188 -7.37 -4.38 22.14
N PRO A 189 -8.12 -5.52 22.13
CA PRO A 189 -8.74 -6.05 20.92
C PRO A 189 -9.86 -5.16 20.39
N VAL A 190 -10.55 -4.43 21.26
CA VAL A 190 -11.61 -3.51 20.88
C VAL A 190 -11.25 -2.13 21.37
N LEU A 191 -11.27 -1.16 20.46
CA LEU A 191 -11.11 0.26 20.75
C LEU A 191 -12.06 1.01 19.80
N ASP A 192 -13.10 1.56 20.36
CA ASP A 192 -14.11 2.29 19.61
C ASP A 192 -14.33 3.69 20.17
N PHE A 193 -14.59 4.64 19.30
CA PHE A 193 -14.77 6.05 19.65
C PHE A 193 -16.23 6.48 19.47
N SER A 194 -16.60 7.57 20.13
CA SER A 194 -17.95 8.14 19.99
C SER A 194 -18.30 8.43 18.53
N SER A 195 -19.58 8.31 18.18
CA SER A 195 -20.07 8.61 16.83
C SER A 195 -19.76 10.03 16.40
N GLN A 196 -19.84 10.98 17.33
CA GLN A 196 -19.52 12.39 17.09
C GLN A 196 -18.05 12.59 16.72
N TYR A 197 -17.13 11.91 17.42
CA TYR A 197 -15.70 11.96 17.10
C TYR A 197 -15.42 11.34 15.73
N LYS A 198 -16.00 10.17 15.44
CA LYS A 198 -15.87 9.52 14.12
C LYS A 198 -16.34 10.44 12.98
N GLU A 199 -17.46 11.11 13.17
CA GLU A 199 -17.98 12.05 12.19
C GLU A 199 -17.07 13.27 12.00
N ALA A 200 -16.55 13.84 13.09
CA ALA A 200 -15.60 14.95 13.04
C ALA A 200 -14.30 14.58 12.34
N VAL A 201 -13.75 13.38 12.62
CA VAL A 201 -12.57 12.85 11.95
C VAL A 201 -12.85 12.64 10.45
N ASN A 202 -13.98 12.03 10.10
CA ASN A 202 -14.36 11.83 8.70
C ASN A 202 -14.48 13.16 7.93
N LYS A 203 -15.13 14.17 8.52
CA LYS A 203 -15.21 15.52 7.92
C LYS A 203 -13.83 16.14 7.75
N SER A 204 -12.97 16.04 8.78
CA SER A 204 -11.61 16.57 8.73
C SER A 204 -10.76 15.87 7.66
N THR A 205 -10.87 14.54 7.57
CA THR A 205 -10.15 13.73 6.59
C THR A 205 -10.61 14.07 5.17
N LEU A 206 -11.92 14.18 4.95
CA LEU A 206 -12.49 14.57 3.66
C LEU A 206 -12.02 15.98 3.25
N ALA A 207 -12.07 16.94 4.17
CA ALA A 207 -11.60 18.31 3.90
C ALA A 207 -10.09 18.34 3.59
N ARG A 208 -9.29 17.54 4.28
CA ARG A 208 -7.85 17.41 4.00
C ARG A 208 -7.61 16.78 2.62
N ALA A 209 -8.34 15.71 2.28
CA ALA A 209 -8.26 15.09 0.97
C ALA A 209 -8.64 16.05 -0.16
N GLN A 210 -9.72 16.82 0.01
CA GLN A 210 -10.13 17.84 -0.95
C GLN A 210 -9.08 18.95 -1.13
N ARG A 211 -8.47 19.43 -0.04
CA ARG A 211 -7.37 20.40 -0.11
C ARG A 211 -6.17 19.85 -0.87
N LEU A 212 -5.77 18.62 -0.56
CA LEU A 212 -4.65 17.98 -1.24
C LEU A 212 -4.93 17.77 -2.73
N GLN A 213 -6.15 17.36 -3.07
CA GLN A 213 -6.57 17.25 -4.47
C GLN A 213 -6.54 18.59 -5.18
N ALA A 214 -7.09 19.65 -4.57
CA ALA A 214 -7.06 20.99 -5.16
C ALA A 214 -5.63 21.52 -5.34
N GLU A 215 -4.73 21.21 -4.43
CA GLU A 215 -3.31 21.55 -4.54
C GLU A 215 -2.63 20.80 -5.69
N GLN A 216 -2.89 19.50 -5.80
CA GLN A 216 -2.39 18.69 -6.93
C GLN A 216 -2.95 19.17 -8.27
N ASP A 217 -4.22 19.53 -8.34
CA ASP A 217 -4.85 20.05 -9.56
C ASP A 217 -4.25 21.40 -9.96
N ARG A 218 -3.97 22.28 -8.98
CA ARG A 218 -3.24 23.55 -9.24
C ARG A 218 -1.83 23.30 -9.76
N GLU A 219 -1.10 22.37 -9.16
CA GLU A 219 0.26 22.06 -9.60
C GLU A 219 0.25 21.42 -11.01
N ARG A 220 -0.70 20.52 -11.30
CA ARG A 220 -0.90 19.99 -12.65
C ARG A 220 -1.20 21.09 -13.67
N ALA A 221 -2.14 21.98 -13.34
CA ALA A 221 -2.47 23.09 -14.24
C ALA A 221 -1.28 24.04 -14.49
N LYS A 222 -0.44 24.27 -13.48
CA LYS A 222 0.78 25.05 -13.61
C LYS A 222 1.81 24.37 -14.54
N VAL A 223 2.07 23.08 -14.32
CA VAL A 223 2.98 22.30 -15.17
C VAL A 223 2.45 22.21 -16.61
N GLU A 224 1.15 22.06 -16.77
CA GLU A 224 0.50 22.04 -18.09
C GLU A 224 0.66 23.40 -18.81
N ALA A 225 0.42 24.50 -18.11
CA ALA A 225 0.64 25.85 -18.64
C ALA A 225 2.11 26.09 -19.03
N GLU A 226 3.05 25.69 -18.18
CA GLU A 226 4.48 25.77 -18.49
C GLU A 226 4.84 24.91 -19.70
N THR A 227 4.28 23.72 -19.80
CA THR A 227 4.49 22.81 -20.93
C THR A 227 3.97 23.42 -22.23
N VAL A 228 2.80 24.07 -22.21
CA VAL A 228 2.26 24.78 -23.39
C VAL A 228 3.16 25.92 -23.81
N ILE A 229 3.67 26.72 -22.85
CA ILE A 229 4.59 27.84 -23.13
C ILE A 229 5.90 27.30 -23.73
N VAL A 230 6.48 26.26 -23.13
CA VAL A 230 7.74 25.66 -23.62
C VAL A 230 7.55 25.08 -25.01
N ARG A 231 6.43 24.40 -25.25
CA ARG A 231 6.11 23.85 -26.58
C ARG A 231 5.93 24.94 -27.62
N ALA A 232 5.16 26.00 -27.30
CA ALA A 232 4.97 27.14 -28.18
C ALA A 232 6.29 27.86 -28.53
N LYS A 233 7.19 28.02 -27.54
CA LYS A 233 8.54 28.55 -27.77
C LYS A 233 9.37 27.65 -28.69
N GLY A 234 9.36 26.35 -28.45
CA GLY A 234 10.06 25.38 -29.29
C GLY A 234 9.53 25.34 -30.71
N ASP A 235 8.22 25.42 -30.91
CA ASP A 235 7.60 25.48 -32.22
C ASP A 235 7.98 26.77 -32.97
N ALA A 236 7.97 27.92 -32.28
CA ALA A 236 8.37 29.19 -32.85
C ALA A 236 9.86 29.19 -33.23
N GLU A 237 10.74 28.68 -32.39
CA GLU A 237 12.16 28.57 -32.66
C GLU A 237 12.45 27.60 -33.81
N SER A 238 11.74 26.46 -33.86
CA SER A 238 11.82 25.53 -34.99
C SER A 238 11.35 26.16 -36.30
N ALA A 239 10.27 26.93 -36.29
CA ALA A 239 9.76 27.64 -37.46
C ALA A 239 10.76 28.70 -37.94
N TYR A 240 11.34 29.45 -37.02
CA TYR A 240 12.37 30.43 -37.32
C TYR A 240 13.63 29.77 -37.92
N ALA A 241 14.12 28.70 -37.34
CA ALA A 241 15.30 27.98 -37.86
C ALA A 241 15.04 27.39 -39.26
N LYS A 242 13.81 26.87 -39.49
CA LYS A 242 13.41 26.38 -40.84
C LYS A 242 13.35 27.49 -41.86
N ALA A 243 12.80 28.66 -41.50
CA ALA A 243 12.72 29.82 -42.38
C ALA A 243 14.14 30.38 -42.71
N GLU A 244 15.00 30.46 -41.71
CA GLU A 244 16.39 30.88 -41.91
C GLU A 244 17.18 29.90 -42.78
N GLY A 245 16.99 28.58 -42.53
CA GLY A 245 17.59 27.53 -43.37
C GLY A 245 17.14 27.60 -44.82
N ALA A 246 15.82 27.79 -45.03
CA ALA A 246 15.25 27.96 -46.37
C ALA A 246 15.80 29.22 -47.07
N ALA A 247 15.87 30.35 -46.37
CA ALA A 247 16.43 31.57 -46.93
C ALA A 247 17.91 31.42 -47.32
N ARG A 248 18.72 30.81 -46.44
CA ARG A 248 20.12 30.49 -46.75
C ARG A 248 20.28 29.57 -47.94
N ALA A 249 19.43 28.52 -48.04
CA ALA A 249 19.44 27.61 -49.17
C ALA A 249 19.03 28.30 -50.46
N GLN A 250 18.06 29.21 -50.45
CA GLN A 250 17.63 30.00 -51.58
C GLN A 250 18.75 30.95 -52.06
N LEU A 251 19.41 31.66 -51.12
CA LEU A 251 20.55 32.50 -51.39
C LEU A 251 21.71 31.70 -52.05
N THR A 252 22.02 30.54 -51.53
CA THR A 252 23.07 29.67 -52.03
C THR A 252 22.73 29.18 -53.45
N ARG A 253 21.48 28.79 -53.72
CA ARG A 253 21.01 28.42 -55.04
C ARG A 253 21.10 29.56 -56.03
N ALA A 254 20.61 30.75 -55.65
CA ALA A 254 20.70 31.95 -56.52
C ALA A 254 22.14 32.33 -56.83
N LYS A 255 23.06 32.25 -55.89
CA LYS A 255 24.51 32.48 -56.14
C LYS A 255 25.08 31.42 -57.10
N ALA A 256 24.77 30.14 -56.89
CA ALA A 256 25.25 29.09 -57.77
C ALA A 256 24.67 29.18 -59.18
N GLU A 257 23.40 29.59 -59.33
CA GLU A 257 22.77 29.83 -60.63
C GLU A 257 23.41 31.05 -61.34
N ALA A 258 23.66 32.16 -60.63
CA ALA A 258 24.31 33.32 -61.16
C ALA A 258 25.75 33.00 -61.61
N GLU A 259 26.50 32.25 -60.79
CA GLU A 259 27.85 31.81 -61.10
C GLU A 259 27.86 30.82 -62.28
N GLY A 260 26.93 29.89 -62.32
CA GLY A 260 26.74 28.97 -63.45
C GLY A 260 26.39 29.71 -64.74
N THR A 261 25.51 30.72 -64.67
CA THR A 261 25.17 31.55 -65.82
C THR A 261 26.37 32.35 -66.32
N LYS A 262 27.15 32.91 -65.39
CA LYS A 262 28.39 33.64 -65.74
C LYS A 262 29.42 32.71 -66.42
N LEU A 263 29.65 31.53 -65.80
CA LEU A 263 30.59 30.54 -66.39
C LEU A 263 30.16 30.07 -67.79
N ARG A 264 28.82 29.87 -67.97
CA ARG A 264 28.29 29.54 -69.30
C ARG A 264 28.52 30.69 -70.30
N GLY A 265 28.22 31.92 -69.90
CA GLY A 265 28.48 33.11 -70.73
C GLY A 265 29.95 33.27 -71.10
N ASP A 266 30.84 33.09 -70.15
CA ASP A 266 32.28 33.15 -70.38
C ASP A 266 32.76 32.01 -71.34
N ALA A 267 32.23 30.81 -71.18
CA ALA A 267 32.53 29.68 -72.04
C ALA A 267 31.98 29.89 -73.48
N GLU A 268 30.72 30.38 -73.60
CA GLU A 268 30.15 30.73 -74.90
C GLU A 268 30.93 31.86 -75.57
N ALA A 269 31.28 32.89 -74.83
CA ALA A 269 32.11 33.95 -75.37
C ALA A 269 33.49 33.44 -75.86
N SER A 270 34.11 32.56 -75.08
CA SER A 270 35.39 31.93 -75.48
C SER A 270 35.22 31.05 -76.70
N ALA A 271 34.13 30.28 -76.82
CA ALA A 271 33.82 29.46 -77.98
C ALA A 271 33.53 30.31 -79.21
N ILE A 272 32.85 31.45 -79.05
CA ILE A 272 32.60 32.39 -80.15
C ILE A 272 33.90 33.01 -80.58
N HIS A 273 34.78 33.48 -79.71
CA HIS A 273 36.09 33.99 -80.01
C HIS A 273 36.93 32.97 -80.76
N ALA A 274 36.99 31.73 -80.34
CA ALA A 274 37.70 30.66 -81.05
C ALA A 274 37.17 30.43 -82.48
N LYS A 275 35.83 30.53 -82.66
CA LYS A 275 35.21 30.41 -83.97
C LYS A 275 35.50 31.59 -84.87
N ILE A 276 35.53 32.81 -84.35
CA ILE A 276 35.90 33.99 -85.07
C ILE A 276 37.37 33.93 -85.57
N GLU A 277 38.24 33.48 -84.68
CA GLU A 277 39.65 33.28 -85.00
C GLU A 277 39.88 32.22 -86.06
N ALA A 278 39.21 31.11 -85.97
CA ALA A 278 39.23 30.01 -86.92
C ALA A 278 38.66 30.42 -88.31
N ALA A 279 37.72 31.36 -88.34
CA ALA A 279 37.12 31.88 -89.56
C ALA A 279 37.91 32.97 -90.27
N GLY A 280 39.06 33.36 -89.71
CA GLY A 280 39.94 34.46 -90.23
C GLY A 280 39.45 35.84 -89.93
N GLY A 281 38.67 36.02 -88.79
CA GLY A 281 38.18 37.30 -88.34
C GLY A 281 36.65 37.41 -88.30
N VAL A 282 36.12 38.54 -87.86
CA VAL A 282 34.72 38.79 -87.63
C VAL A 282 33.91 38.65 -88.95
N ASP A 283 34.48 39.17 -90.04
CA ASP A 283 33.84 39.15 -91.38
C ASP A 283 33.74 37.71 -91.95
N GLY A 284 34.76 36.86 -91.76
CA GLY A 284 34.77 35.48 -92.17
C GLY A 284 33.70 34.65 -91.37
N TYR A 285 33.54 34.88 -90.10
CA TYR A 285 32.56 34.28 -89.23
C TYR A 285 31.12 34.73 -89.57
N ALA A 286 30.92 36.03 -89.95
CA ALA A 286 29.62 36.51 -90.38
C ALA A 286 29.18 35.88 -91.71
N HIS A 287 30.13 35.72 -92.69
CA HIS A 287 29.85 34.99 -93.95
C HIS A 287 29.52 33.50 -93.69
N GLN A 288 30.17 32.82 -92.75
CA GLN A 288 29.88 31.43 -92.38
C GLN A 288 28.52 31.31 -91.73
N LEU A 289 28.12 32.25 -90.86
CA LEU A 289 26.78 32.26 -90.24
C LEU A 289 25.71 32.55 -91.31
N GLN A 290 25.90 33.44 -92.24
CA GLN A 290 24.98 33.67 -93.34
C GLN A 290 24.85 32.46 -94.23
N ALA A 291 25.95 31.76 -94.56
CA ALA A 291 25.92 30.52 -95.33
C ALA A 291 25.17 29.41 -94.57
N GLN A 292 25.38 29.27 -93.25
CA GLN A 292 24.62 28.30 -92.39
C GLN A 292 23.13 28.63 -92.30
N ALA A 293 22.78 29.92 -92.19
CA ALA A 293 21.41 30.40 -92.15
C ALA A 293 20.70 30.10 -93.46
N MET A 294 21.36 30.26 -94.60
CA MET A 294 20.83 29.91 -95.93
C MET A 294 20.64 28.39 -96.13
N LEU A 295 21.58 27.57 -95.61
CA LEU A 295 21.47 26.10 -95.65
C LEU A 295 20.32 25.54 -94.77
N ASN A 296 20.05 26.20 -93.73
CA ASN A 296 18.99 25.83 -92.78
C ASN A 296 17.61 26.46 -93.10
N TRP A 297 17.55 27.32 -94.13
CA TRP A 297 16.29 27.97 -94.47
C TRP A 297 15.40 27.02 -95.25
N LYS A 298 14.29 26.69 -94.69
CA LYS A 298 13.23 25.79 -95.25
C LYS A 298 12.26 26.51 -96.20
N GLY A 299 12.58 27.72 -96.65
CA GLY A 299 11.73 28.41 -97.62
C GLY A 299 10.50 29.16 -97.08
N GLU A 300 10.38 29.21 -95.75
CA GLU A 300 9.27 29.92 -95.16
C GLU A 300 9.64 31.43 -94.99
N VAL A 301 8.83 32.30 -95.55
CA VAL A 301 9.01 33.77 -95.38
C VAL A 301 8.58 34.15 -93.97
N PRO A 302 9.44 34.83 -93.19
CA PRO A 302 9.05 35.25 -91.85
C PRO A 302 7.88 36.24 -91.92
N GLN A 303 6.74 35.85 -91.35
CA GLN A 303 5.60 36.77 -91.21
C GLN A 303 5.91 37.85 -90.18
N ILE A 304 6.10 39.05 -90.68
CA ILE A 304 6.21 40.22 -89.83
C ILE A 304 4.80 40.70 -89.45
N SER A 305 4.36 40.42 -88.25
CA SER A 305 3.13 40.98 -87.73
C SER A 305 3.38 42.38 -87.24
N THR A 306 2.98 43.37 -88.03
CA THR A 306 2.93 44.76 -87.55
C THR A 306 1.69 44.99 -86.74
N GLY A 307 1.83 44.87 -85.41
CA GLY A 307 0.81 45.31 -84.44
C GLY A 307 0.76 46.83 -84.38
N GLY A 308 -0.33 47.39 -84.95
CA GLY A 308 -0.58 48.81 -84.89
C GLY A 308 -0.81 49.32 -83.41
N GLY A 309 0.06 50.16 -82.94
CA GLY A 309 -0.08 50.92 -81.75
C GLY A 309 0.47 52.32 -81.96
N ASN A 310 -0.37 53.31 -81.89
CA ASN A 310 -0.10 54.73 -82.06
C ASN A 310 0.84 55.27 -80.95
N GLY A 311 2.03 55.76 -81.29
CA GLY A 311 2.89 56.38 -80.30
C GLY A 311 4.33 56.44 -80.77
N ASN A 312 4.84 57.63 -81.01
CA ASN A 312 6.15 58.08 -81.40
C ASN A 312 7.30 57.32 -80.70
N GLY A 313 8.19 56.71 -81.45
CA GLY A 313 9.49 56.27 -80.92
C GLY A 313 10.00 54.97 -81.55
N ALA A 314 11.11 55.04 -82.22
CA ALA A 314 12.10 54.04 -82.68
C ALA A 314 11.56 52.64 -82.99
N GLN A 315 11.44 52.30 -84.25
CA GLN A 315 11.22 50.97 -84.78
C GLN A 315 12.40 50.06 -84.40
N MET A 316 12.21 49.19 -83.41
CA MET A 316 13.07 48.02 -83.24
C MET A 316 12.38 46.83 -83.97
N PRO A 317 13.09 46.06 -84.81
CA PRO A 317 12.53 44.85 -85.36
C PRO A 317 12.35 43.81 -84.32
N LEU A 318 11.08 43.48 -83.95
CA LEU A 318 10.74 42.45 -83.01
C LEU A 318 10.89 41.12 -83.73
N ILE A 319 11.98 40.42 -83.46
CA ILE A 319 12.13 39.01 -83.83
C ILE A 319 11.31 38.19 -82.87
N LEU A 320 10.14 37.72 -83.26
CA LEU A 320 9.31 36.80 -82.48
C LEU A 320 9.94 35.41 -82.53
N PRO A 321 10.26 34.78 -81.42
CA PRO A 321 10.66 33.37 -81.45
C PRO A 321 9.46 32.51 -81.72
N LEU A 322 9.64 31.60 -82.61
CA LEU A 322 8.67 30.53 -83.01
C LEU A 322 8.32 29.69 -81.74
N ASN A 323 7.04 29.67 -81.51
CA ASN A 323 6.49 28.94 -80.36
C ASN A 323 6.44 27.41 -80.72
N PHE A 324 7.19 26.62 -79.98
CA PHE A 324 7.05 25.17 -79.95
C PHE A 324 6.23 24.73 -78.77
N GLY A 325 4.94 24.43 -78.99
CA GLY A 325 4.13 23.41 -78.31
C GLY A 325 3.90 23.61 -76.80
N ALA A 326 2.84 24.31 -76.42
CA ALA A 326 2.23 24.21 -75.10
C ALA A 326 1.64 22.78 -74.88
N LYS A 327 2.18 22.06 -73.98
CA LYS A 327 1.55 20.89 -73.36
C LYS A 327 0.65 21.35 -72.22
N THR A 328 -0.62 21.18 -72.40
CA THR A 328 -1.70 21.46 -71.44
C THR A 328 -1.50 20.73 -70.13
N ALA A 329 -1.61 21.44 -69.05
CA ALA A 329 -1.69 20.88 -67.70
C ALA A 329 -3.12 20.34 -67.41
N PRO A 330 -3.27 19.24 -66.68
CA PRO A 330 -4.58 18.81 -66.24
C PRO A 330 -4.98 19.50 -64.96
N ASP A 331 -6.25 19.83 -64.98
CA ASP A 331 -7.13 20.34 -63.95
C ASP A 331 -7.00 19.59 -62.62
N ALA A 332 -6.92 20.28 -61.51
CA ALA A 332 -7.04 19.72 -60.18
C ALA A 332 -8.28 20.30 -59.50
N ALA A 333 -9.32 19.49 -59.53
CA ALA A 333 -10.51 19.66 -58.71
C ALA A 333 -10.37 18.87 -57.41
N LYS A 334 -10.76 19.57 -56.34
CA LYS A 334 -11.16 19.20 -54.99
C LYS A 334 -10.08 19.17 -53.92
#